data_37c0f5b77dd4ae10521279c4ef4754c9
#
_entry.id   37c0f5b77dd4ae10521279c4ef4754c9
#
_cell.length_a   1.000
_cell.length_b   1.000
_cell.length_c   1.000
_cell.angle_alpha   90.00
_cell.angle_beta   90.00
_cell.angle_gamma   90.00
#
_symmetry.space_group_name_H-M   'P 1'
#
loop_
_entity.id
_entity.type
_entity.pdbx_description
1 polymer ?
#
loop_
_entity_poly.entity_id
_entity_poly.type
_entity_poly.pdbx_seq_one_letter_code
_entity_poly.pdbx_strand_id
1 'polypeptide(L)'
;MTPPSSPTDRVVPVIAITCGDPAGIGPEIVCLAWANPAAHADAALRVIAEPAMLAAAVADRRGMPRLRIEVVPAADRRPSAPDTLLVVDPEGVMAGPHSSHAATAPTIRRGEVSAAGGRAAALAVEAAFAATRAGHAAAIVTGPLHKEALHAAGYDVPGHTELLARACGLGDDAASMMLWLPTAAGGGLGVVHATLHESLRTALARLSPAAIESAGVRLASLLTALLGRPPRIAVAALNPHGGEGGLFGDEESTIVAPAVATLAAAGIAVTGPLPADTLFLRASRGEFDGVVALYHDQGHIPIKLLGMHRAVNITLGLP
;
A
#
# COMPACT_ATOMS: atom_id res chain seq x y z
N MET A 1 -29.06 15.24 -24.61
CA MET A 1 -28.66 14.18 -23.67
C MET A 1 -28.18 13.01 -24.51
N THR A 2 -26.84 12.83 -24.59
CA THR A 2 -26.21 11.67 -25.24
C THR A 2 -26.40 10.48 -24.30
N PRO A 3 -26.82 9.28 -24.79
CA PRO A 3 -26.92 8.10 -23.94
C PRO A 3 -25.54 7.69 -23.41
N PRO A 4 -25.45 7.09 -22.20
CA PRO A 4 -24.19 6.62 -21.67
C PRO A 4 -23.60 5.56 -22.60
N SER A 5 -22.29 5.69 -22.86
CA SER A 5 -21.50 4.72 -23.61
C SER A 5 -21.68 3.31 -23.03
N SER A 6 -21.77 2.30 -23.91
CA SER A 6 -21.98 0.89 -23.57
C SER A 6 -20.94 0.38 -22.54
N PRO A 7 -21.28 -0.66 -21.73
CA PRO A 7 -20.41 -1.20 -20.68
C PRO A 7 -19.09 -1.84 -21.19
N THR A 8 -18.88 -1.87 -22.50
CA THR A 8 -17.78 -2.62 -23.17
C THR A 8 -16.47 -1.84 -23.31
N ASP A 9 -16.39 -0.54 -22.95
CA ASP A 9 -15.19 0.27 -23.14
C ASP A 9 -14.39 0.60 -21.83
N ARG A 10 -14.72 -0.04 -20.71
CA ARG A 10 -13.96 0.18 -19.48
C ARG A 10 -12.64 -0.57 -19.59
N VAL A 11 -11.55 0.14 -19.82
CA VAL A 11 -10.20 -0.42 -19.72
C VAL A 11 -9.98 -0.91 -18.30
N VAL A 12 -9.97 -2.23 -18.10
CA VAL A 12 -9.75 -2.85 -16.79
C VAL A 12 -8.27 -2.65 -16.42
N PRO A 13 -7.97 -2.04 -15.25
CA PRO A 13 -6.59 -1.80 -14.84
C PRO A 13 -5.86 -3.14 -14.57
N VAL A 14 -4.59 -3.20 -14.95
CA VAL A 14 -3.72 -4.33 -14.57
C VAL A 14 -3.10 -4.05 -13.21
N ILE A 15 -3.19 -5.02 -12.30
CA ILE A 15 -2.56 -4.96 -10.97
C ILE A 15 -1.42 -5.97 -10.92
N ALA A 16 -0.22 -5.50 -10.63
CA ALA A 16 0.95 -6.34 -10.38
C ALA A 16 0.95 -6.81 -8.92
N ILE A 17 1.06 -8.12 -8.70
CA ILE A 17 1.05 -8.73 -7.35
C ILE A 17 2.38 -9.44 -7.16
N THR A 18 3.16 -9.08 -6.14
CA THR A 18 4.37 -9.83 -5.76
C THR A 18 4.08 -10.84 -4.67
N CYS A 19 4.73 -12.00 -4.71
CA CYS A 19 4.56 -13.03 -3.67
C CYS A 19 5.30 -12.70 -2.36
N GLY A 20 6.22 -11.74 -2.38
CA GLY A 20 7.12 -11.51 -1.25
C GLY A 20 8.17 -12.62 -1.11
N ASP A 21 8.57 -12.94 0.13
CA ASP A 21 9.55 -14.01 0.37
C ASP A 21 8.93 -15.38 0.05
N PRO A 22 9.46 -16.12 -0.93
CA PRO A 22 8.93 -17.43 -1.31
C PRO A 22 9.16 -18.53 -0.25
N ALA A 23 10.06 -18.32 0.72
CA ALA A 23 10.20 -19.19 1.89
C ALA A 23 9.06 -19.03 2.91
N GLY A 24 8.32 -17.92 2.83
CA GLY A 24 7.19 -17.59 3.69
C GLY A 24 5.84 -18.08 3.18
N ILE A 25 4.77 -17.43 3.65
CA ILE A 25 3.37 -17.75 3.30
C ILE A 25 2.88 -16.99 2.05
N GLY A 26 3.72 -16.10 1.48
CA GLY A 26 3.35 -15.24 0.38
C GLY A 26 2.77 -15.96 -0.83
N PRO A 27 3.41 -17.01 -1.36
CA PRO A 27 2.90 -17.75 -2.49
C PRO A 27 1.50 -18.35 -2.26
N GLU A 28 1.24 -18.83 -1.03
CA GLU A 28 -0.07 -19.40 -0.70
C GLU A 28 -1.18 -18.37 -0.65
N ILE A 29 -0.95 -17.25 0.05
CA ILE A 29 -1.97 -16.20 0.15
C ILE A 29 -2.28 -15.59 -1.21
N VAL A 30 -1.30 -15.48 -2.09
CA VAL A 30 -1.51 -15.04 -3.47
C VAL A 30 -2.39 -16.04 -4.23
N CYS A 31 -2.10 -17.34 -4.17
CA CYS A 31 -2.90 -18.36 -4.84
C CYS A 31 -4.33 -18.45 -4.27
N LEU A 32 -4.51 -18.34 -2.95
CA LEU A 32 -5.83 -18.31 -2.31
C LEU A 32 -6.63 -17.08 -2.73
N ALA A 33 -5.99 -15.91 -2.75
CA ALA A 33 -6.63 -14.67 -3.21
C ALA A 33 -6.98 -14.75 -4.69
N TRP A 34 -6.10 -15.31 -5.52
CA TRP A 34 -6.32 -15.49 -6.96
C TRP A 34 -7.52 -16.36 -7.26
N ALA A 35 -7.71 -17.46 -6.53
CA ALA A 35 -8.83 -18.37 -6.74
C ALA A 35 -10.20 -17.76 -6.38
N ASN A 36 -10.22 -16.57 -5.76
CA ASN A 36 -11.46 -15.87 -5.46
C ASN A 36 -11.95 -15.10 -6.70
N PRO A 37 -13.13 -15.44 -7.27
CA PRO A 37 -13.67 -14.74 -8.45
C PRO A 37 -13.82 -13.23 -8.27
N ALA A 38 -14.10 -12.77 -7.05
CA ALA A 38 -14.25 -11.35 -6.75
C ALA A 38 -12.96 -10.54 -6.99
N ALA A 39 -11.79 -11.17 -6.89
CA ALA A 39 -10.51 -10.49 -7.14
C ALA A 39 -10.33 -10.07 -8.62
N HIS A 40 -11.08 -10.68 -9.54
CA HIS A 40 -10.99 -10.42 -10.98
C HIS A 40 -12.10 -9.51 -11.53
N ALA A 41 -13.01 -9.04 -10.67
CA ALA A 41 -14.19 -8.29 -11.10
C ALA A 41 -13.85 -6.91 -11.67
N ASP A 42 -12.89 -6.21 -11.06
CA ASP A 42 -12.56 -4.82 -11.38
C ASP A 42 -11.11 -4.61 -11.86
N ALA A 43 -10.31 -5.68 -11.91
CA ALA A 43 -8.90 -5.62 -12.30
C ALA A 43 -8.44 -6.89 -13.04
N ALA A 44 -7.50 -6.74 -13.96
CA ALA A 44 -6.72 -7.82 -14.51
C ALA A 44 -5.47 -8.02 -13.64
N LEU A 45 -5.25 -9.23 -13.13
CA LEU A 45 -4.18 -9.50 -12.18
C LEU A 45 -2.97 -10.14 -12.88
N ARG A 46 -1.75 -9.77 -12.43
CA ARG A 46 -0.48 -10.39 -12.85
C ARG A 46 0.37 -10.68 -11.62
N VAL A 47 0.80 -11.93 -11.46
CA VAL A 47 1.73 -12.28 -10.38
C VAL A 47 3.15 -12.11 -10.88
N ILE A 48 3.95 -11.32 -10.20
CA ILE A 48 5.36 -11.11 -10.49
C ILE A 48 6.15 -12.06 -9.58
N ALA A 49 6.63 -13.16 -10.12
CA ALA A 49 7.38 -14.17 -9.38
C ALA A 49 8.13 -15.09 -10.36
N GLU A 50 9.20 -15.73 -9.90
CA GLU A 50 9.85 -16.80 -10.66
C GLU A 50 8.88 -18.00 -10.78
N PRO A 51 8.52 -18.43 -12.02
CA PRO A 51 7.44 -19.39 -12.23
C PRO A 51 7.68 -20.77 -11.59
N ALA A 52 8.91 -21.28 -11.68
CA ALA A 52 9.24 -22.61 -11.13
C ALA A 52 9.20 -22.59 -9.59
N MET A 53 9.69 -21.51 -8.98
CA MET A 53 9.67 -21.30 -7.53
C MET A 53 8.24 -21.19 -7.02
N LEU A 54 7.38 -20.43 -7.71
CA LEU A 54 5.98 -20.31 -7.35
C LEU A 54 5.26 -21.66 -7.47
N ALA A 55 5.50 -22.41 -8.57
CA ALA A 55 4.95 -23.74 -8.75
C ALA A 55 5.37 -24.70 -7.62
N ALA A 56 6.64 -24.71 -7.24
CA ALA A 56 7.16 -25.53 -6.14
C ALA A 56 6.56 -25.14 -4.79
N ALA A 57 6.35 -23.85 -4.57
CA ALA A 57 5.80 -23.36 -3.30
C ALA A 57 4.34 -23.78 -3.05
N VAL A 58 3.58 -24.06 -4.11
CA VAL A 58 2.14 -24.38 -4.03
C VAL A 58 1.80 -25.83 -4.37
N ALA A 59 2.71 -26.58 -5.01
CA ALA A 59 2.44 -27.92 -5.57
C ALA A 59 2.04 -28.98 -4.53
N ASP A 60 2.46 -28.86 -3.28
CA ASP A 60 2.41 -29.94 -2.28
C ASP A 60 1.53 -29.63 -1.06
N ARG A 61 0.46 -28.83 -1.22
CA ARG A 61 -0.32 -28.36 -0.08
C ARG A 61 -1.77 -28.80 -0.09
N ARG A 62 -2.16 -29.45 1.00
CA ARG A 62 -3.58 -29.72 1.28
C ARG A 62 -4.36 -28.41 1.41
N GLY A 63 -5.47 -28.32 0.68
CA GLY A 63 -6.38 -27.16 0.74
C GLY A 63 -6.02 -25.99 -0.19
N MET A 64 -4.93 -26.09 -0.97
CA MET A 64 -4.61 -25.08 -1.99
C MET A 64 -5.46 -25.29 -3.26
N PRO A 65 -5.89 -24.20 -3.92
CA PRO A 65 -6.57 -24.29 -5.20
C PRO A 65 -5.63 -24.88 -6.26
N ARG A 66 -6.19 -25.70 -7.15
CA ARG A 66 -5.45 -26.20 -8.32
C ARG A 66 -5.48 -25.13 -9.40
N LEU A 67 -4.39 -24.40 -9.55
CA LEU A 67 -4.23 -23.35 -10.54
C LEU A 67 -3.30 -23.82 -11.66
N ARG A 68 -3.68 -23.54 -12.89
CA ARG A 68 -2.76 -23.62 -14.03
C ARG A 68 -1.85 -22.40 -14.00
N ILE A 69 -0.55 -22.59 -14.03
CA ILE A 69 0.41 -21.49 -14.14
C ILE A 69 0.68 -21.25 -15.62
N GLU A 70 0.55 -20.01 -16.05
CA GLU A 70 0.85 -19.58 -17.41
C GLU A 70 1.77 -18.37 -17.36
N VAL A 71 2.95 -18.48 -17.97
CA VAL A 71 3.93 -17.39 -18.05
C VAL A 71 3.51 -16.44 -19.17
N VAL A 72 3.45 -15.15 -18.85
CA VAL A 72 3.01 -14.09 -19.76
C VAL A 72 3.99 -12.93 -19.75
N PRO A 73 4.10 -12.14 -20.83
CA PRO A 73 4.88 -10.91 -20.82
C PRO A 73 4.26 -9.86 -19.89
N ALA A 74 5.07 -8.96 -19.37
CA ALA A 74 4.60 -7.86 -18.51
C ALA A 74 3.55 -6.96 -19.18
N ALA A 75 3.62 -6.82 -20.50
CA ALA A 75 2.68 -6.04 -21.31
C ALA A 75 1.35 -6.75 -21.60
N ASP A 76 1.16 -8.01 -21.16
CA ASP A 76 -0.09 -8.74 -21.33
C ASP A 76 -1.24 -8.02 -20.61
N ARG A 77 -2.36 -7.79 -21.34
CA ARG A 77 -3.52 -7.05 -20.82
C ARG A 77 -4.81 -7.85 -20.83
N ARG A 78 -4.75 -9.14 -21.18
CA ARG A 78 -5.95 -9.98 -21.16
C ARG A 78 -6.55 -10.06 -19.76
N PRO A 79 -7.88 -10.24 -19.63
CA PRO A 79 -8.51 -10.48 -18.34
C PRO A 79 -7.90 -11.69 -17.63
N SER A 80 -7.79 -11.61 -16.31
CA SER A 80 -7.40 -12.76 -15.49
C SER A 80 -8.63 -13.56 -15.07
N ALA A 81 -8.44 -14.84 -14.75
CA ALA A 81 -9.50 -15.76 -14.34
C ALA A 81 -9.05 -16.62 -13.15
N PRO A 82 -9.98 -17.08 -12.29
CA PRO A 82 -9.65 -17.75 -11.03
C PRO A 82 -8.91 -19.08 -11.15
N ASP A 83 -8.96 -19.71 -12.34
CA ASP A 83 -8.40 -21.05 -12.60
C ASP A 83 -6.98 -21.01 -13.20
N THR A 84 -6.54 -19.87 -13.71
CA THR A 84 -5.26 -19.71 -14.42
C THR A 84 -4.47 -18.55 -13.85
N LEU A 85 -3.37 -18.87 -13.17
CA LEU A 85 -2.44 -17.90 -12.58
C LEU A 85 -1.52 -17.35 -13.69
N LEU A 86 -1.69 -16.07 -14.03
CA LEU A 86 -0.88 -15.38 -15.02
C LEU A 86 0.37 -14.82 -14.35
N VAL A 87 1.52 -15.41 -14.66
CA VAL A 87 2.80 -15.14 -14.02
C VAL A 87 3.72 -14.39 -14.96
N VAL A 88 4.27 -13.30 -14.49
CA VAL A 88 5.33 -12.54 -15.17
C VAL A 88 6.65 -12.86 -14.49
N ASP A 89 7.61 -13.34 -15.25
CA ASP A 89 8.94 -13.63 -14.76
C ASP A 89 9.71 -12.32 -14.50
N PRO A 90 10.14 -12.06 -13.25
CA PRO A 90 10.85 -10.83 -12.91
C PRO A 90 12.20 -10.68 -13.63
N GLU A 91 12.94 -11.77 -13.89
CA GLU A 91 14.19 -11.69 -14.63
C GLU A 91 13.95 -11.24 -16.07
N GLY A 92 12.89 -11.73 -16.72
CA GLY A 92 12.50 -11.31 -18.07
C GLY A 92 12.13 -9.82 -18.13
N VAL A 93 11.55 -9.26 -17.07
CA VAL A 93 11.24 -7.82 -17.00
C VAL A 93 12.51 -6.98 -16.86
N MET A 94 13.42 -7.40 -15.98
CA MET A 94 14.64 -6.63 -15.65
C MET A 94 15.71 -6.70 -16.73
N ALA A 95 15.82 -7.84 -17.41
CA ALA A 95 16.86 -8.06 -18.42
C ALA A 95 16.44 -7.67 -19.85
N GLY A 96 15.15 -7.39 -20.06
CA GLY A 96 14.62 -7.09 -21.40
C GLY A 96 14.47 -8.33 -22.31
N PRO A 97 14.01 -8.14 -23.57
CA PRO A 97 13.54 -9.23 -24.44
C PRO A 97 14.64 -10.19 -24.96
N HIS A 98 15.90 -10.00 -24.59
CA HIS A 98 17.04 -10.75 -25.12
C HIS A 98 17.84 -11.55 -24.09
N SER A 99 17.39 -11.67 -22.83
CA SER A 99 18.11 -12.46 -21.83
C SER A 99 17.77 -13.95 -21.95
N SER A 100 18.79 -14.78 -22.13
CA SER A 100 18.66 -16.23 -22.06
C SER A 100 18.64 -16.68 -20.60
N HIS A 101 17.55 -17.26 -20.15
CA HIS A 101 17.41 -17.85 -18.83
C HIS A 101 18.30 -19.10 -18.72
N ALA A 102 19.42 -18.99 -18.08
CA ALA A 102 20.32 -20.13 -17.79
C ALA A 102 21.08 -19.93 -16.47
N ALA A 103 20.37 -19.73 -15.38
CA ALA A 103 20.92 -19.97 -14.06
C ALA A 103 19.96 -20.88 -13.29
N THR A 104 20.47 -22.00 -12.76
CA THR A 104 19.73 -22.83 -11.81
C THR A 104 19.32 -21.96 -10.64
N ALA A 105 18.03 -21.68 -10.49
CA ALA A 105 17.52 -20.92 -9.37
C ALA A 105 17.99 -21.57 -8.07
N PRO A 106 18.52 -20.80 -7.13
CA PRO A 106 18.98 -21.35 -5.85
C PRO A 106 17.79 -22.00 -5.13
N THR A 107 18.02 -23.16 -4.52
CA THR A 107 17.00 -23.88 -3.78
C THR A 107 16.58 -23.05 -2.55
N ILE A 108 15.37 -22.51 -2.55
CA ILE A 108 14.78 -21.81 -1.41
C ILE A 108 14.00 -22.83 -0.57
N ARG A 109 14.40 -22.98 0.69
CA ARG A 109 13.74 -23.87 1.64
C ARG A 109 12.68 -23.10 2.42
N ARG A 110 11.52 -23.69 2.55
CA ARG A 110 10.42 -23.10 3.32
C ARG A 110 10.72 -22.96 4.78
N GLY A 111 10.29 -21.82 5.35
CA GLY A 111 10.49 -21.50 6.75
C GLY A 111 11.92 -21.14 7.10
N GLU A 112 12.83 -21.10 6.11
CA GLU A 112 14.23 -20.73 6.31
C GLU A 112 14.51 -19.34 5.76
N VAL A 113 15.01 -18.45 6.60
CA VAL A 113 15.50 -17.14 6.19
C VAL A 113 16.74 -17.31 5.33
N SER A 114 16.75 -16.76 4.11
CA SER A 114 17.89 -16.90 3.20
C SER A 114 18.08 -15.67 2.31
N ALA A 115 19.33 -15.42 1.91
CA ALA A 115 19.64 -14.40 0.91
C ALA A 115 18.96 -14.66 -0.44
N ALA A 116 18.75 -15.93 -0.80
CA ALA A 116 18.05 -16.30 -2.03
C ALA A 116 16.56 -15.88 -1.97
N GLY A 117 15.87 -16.14 -0.85
CA GLY A 117 14.50 -15.70 -0.63
C GLY A 117 14.35 -14.18 -0.64
N GLY A 118 15.27 -13.49 0.05
CA GLY A 118 15.31 -12.02 0.06
C GLY A 118 15.55 -11.42 -1.33
N ARG A 119 16.48 -11.99 -2.10
CA ARG A 119 16.74 -11.56 -3.48
C ARG A 119 15.54 -11.76 -4.39
N ALA A 120 14.89 -12.92 -4.32
CA ALA A 120 13.70 -13.21 -5.10
C ALA A 120 12.55 -12.24 -4.78
N ALA A 121 12.35 -11.93 -3.49
CA ALA A 121 11.35 -10.96 -3.05
C ALA A 121 11.64 -9.54 -3.57
N ALA A 122 12.90 -9.10 -3.45
CA ALA A 122 13.31 -7.77 -3.92
C ALA A 122 13.18 -7.65 -5.45
N LEU A 123 13.69 -8.63 -6.20
CA LEU A 123 13.62 -8.65 -7.65
C LEU A 123 12.16 -8.61 -8.16
N ALA A 124 11.25 -9.31 -7.49
CA ALA A 124 9.82 -9.25 -7.83
C ALA A 124 9.23 -7.85 -7.62
N VAL A 125 9.62 -7.14 -6.55
CA VAL A 125 9.18 -5.76 -6.30
C VAL A 125 9.79 -4.80 -7.33
N GLU A 126 11.07 -4.91 -7.64
CA GLU A 126 11.76 -4.11 -8.67
C GLU A 126 11.13 -4.32 -10.05
N ALA A 127 10.84 -5.57 -10.43
CA ALA A 127 10.17 -5.89 -11.69
C ALA A 127 8.73 -5.35 -11.73
N ALA A 128 7.98 -5.45 -10.63
CA ALA A 128 6.64 -4.86 -10.53
C ALA A 128 6.71 -3.34 -10.69
N PHE A 129 7.70 -2.69 -10.07
CA PHE A 129 7.94 -1.26 -10.23
C PHE A 129 8.27 -0.90 -11.68
N ALA A 130 9.20 -1.62 -12.32
CA ALA A 130 9.57 -1.40 -13.72
C ALA A 130 8.35 -1.56 -14.66
N ALA A 131 7.54 -2.60 -14.46
CA ALA A 131 6.31 -2.83 -15.22
C ALA A 131 5.30 -1.68 -15.03
N THR A 132 5.16 -1.16 -13.82
CA THR A 132 4.27 -0.02 -13.51
C THR A 132 4.80 1.27 -14.17
N ARG A 133 6.09 1.54 -14.08
CA ARG A 133 6.71 2.70 -14.74
C ARG A 133 6.59 2.65 -16.27
N ALA A 134 6.62 1.46 -16.86
CA ALA A 134 6.38 1.25 -18.29
C ALA A 134 4.89 1.34 -18.68
N GLY A 135 3.97 1.57 -17.73
CA GLY A 135 2.54 1.62 -17.96
C GLY A 135 1.90 0.24 -18.18
N HIS A 136 2.61 -0.85 -17.87
CA HIS A 136 2.08 -2.22 -17.98
C HIS A 136 1.18 -2.60 -16.80
N ALA A 137 1.36 -1.98 -15.64
CA ALA A 137 0.48 -2.10 -14.49
C ALA A 137 0.06 -0.73 -13.96
N ALA A 138 -1.11 -0.65 -13.37
CA ALA A 138 -1.67 0.58 -12.77
C ALA A 138 -1.35 0.69 -11.28
N ALA A 139 -1.08 -0.44 -10.63
CA ALA A 139 -0.73 -0.48 -9.21
C ALA A 139 0.05 -1.75 -8.87
N ILE A 140 0.70 -1.73 -7.70
CA ILE A 140 1.45 -2.85 -7.13
C ILE A 140 0.79 -3.27 -5.83
N VAL A 141 0.55 -4.57 -5.66
CA VAL A 141 0.16 -5.20 -4.40
C VAL A 141 1.29 -6.12 -3.95
N THR A 142 1.83 -5.89 -2.77
CA THR A 142 3.00 -6.63 -2.31
C THR A 142 2.63 -7.75 -1.33
N GLY A 143 3.14 -8.96 -1.56
CA GLY A 143 3.14 -10.05 -0.60
C GLY A 143 4.18 -9.83 0.52
N PRO A 144 4.07 -10.56 1.65
CA PRO A 144 4.94 -10.34 2.80
C PRO A 144 6.39 -10.72 2.51
N LEU A 145 7.32 -9.83 2.82
CA LEU A 145 8.77 -10.10 2.76
C LEU A 145 9.36 -10.26 4.15
N HIS A 146 10.56 -10.85 4.21
CA HIS A 146 11.33 -11.03 5.44
C HIS A 146 12.50 -10.05 5.47
N LYS A 147 12.57 -9.18 6.50
CA LYS A 147 13.59 -8.13 6.58
C LYS A 147 15.01 -8.67 6.64
N GLU A 148 15.25 -9.71 7.45
CA GLU A 148 16.56 -10.36 7.54
C GLU A 148 16.98 -11.01 6.23
N ALA A 149 16.01 -11.60 5.47
CA ALA A 149 16.29 -12.16 4.17
C ALA A 149 16.71 -11.08 3.16
N LEU A 150 16.02 -9.92 3.15
CA LEU A 150 16.41 -8.77 2.34
C LEU A 150 17.83 -8.30 2.67
N HIS A 151 18.11 -8.12 3.96
CA HIS A 151 19.43 -7.70 4.42
C HIS A 151 20.51 -8.71 4.04
N ALA A 152 20.26 -10.01 4.24
CA ALA A 152 21.17 -11.08 3.79
C ALA A 152 21.40 -11.08 2.28
N ALA A 153 20.44 -10.60 1.50
CA ALA A 153 20.55 -10.43 0.04
C ALA A 153 21.27 -9.13 -0.38
N GLY A 154 21.69 -8.31 0.58
CA GLY A 154 22.40 -7.04 0.32
C GLY A 154 21.50 -5.82 0.16
N TYR A 155 20.20 -5.93 0.44
CA TYR A 155 19.26 -4.81 0.43
C TYR A 155 19.21 -4.17 1.82
N ASP A 156 19.86 -3.05 1.98
CA ASP A 156 19.85 -2.27 3.22
C ASP A 156 18.62 -1.35 3.25
N VAL A 157 17.45 -1.97 3.38
CA VAL A 157 16.14 -1.30 3.48
C VAL A 157 15.26 -1.97 4.53
N PRO A 158 14.50 -1.20 5.31
CA PRO A 158 13.63 -1.75 6.36
C PRO A 158 12.39 -2.49 5.81
N GLY A 159 11.98 -2.24 4.56
CA GLY A 159 10.80 -2.88 3.98
C GLY A 159 10.45 -2.45 2.57
N HIS A 160 9.20 -2.72 2.16
CA HIS A 160 8.69 -2.41 0.82
C HIS A 160 8.67 -0.91 0.53
N THR A 161 8.27 -0.11 1.50
CA THR A 161 8.09 1.34 1.34
C THR A 161 9.40 2.00 0.94
N GLU A 162 10.47 1.69 1.66
CA GLU A 162 11.79 2.24 1.42
C GLU A 162 12.42 1.67 0.14
N LEU A 163 12.17 0.37 -0.14
CA LEU A 163 12.61 -0.24 -1.40
C LEU A 163 11.97 0.47 -2.61
N LEU A 164 10.67 0.71 -2.57
CA LEU A 164 9.96 1.42 -3.63
C LEU A 164 10.35 2.91 -3.72
N ALA A 165 10.53 3.59 -2.58
CA ALA A 165 10.98 4.98 -2.55
C ALA A 165 12.36 5.12 -3.22
N ARG A 166 13.31 4.24 -2.87
CA ARG A 166 14.64 4.21 -3.51
C ARG A 166 14.56 3.89 -5.01
N ALA A 167 13.69 2.96 -5.43
CA ALA A 167 13.45 2.67 -6.84
C ALA A 167 12.90 3.89 -7.59
N CYS A 168 12.15 4.77 -6.92
CA CYS A 168 11.69 6.05 -7.45
C CYS A 168 12.76 7.15 -7.43
N GLY A 169 13.96 6.92 -6.87
CA GLY A 169 14.98 7.94 -6.66
C GLY A 169 14.63 8.93 -5.54
N LEU A 170 13.77 8.54 -4.61
CA LEU A 170 13.28 9.36 -3.51
C LEU A 170 13.96 8.96 -2.20
N GLY A 171 14.00 9.90 -1.24
CA GLY A 171 14.43 9.62 0.13
C GLY A 171 13.40 8.78 0.90
N ASP A 172 13.84 8.16 1.99
CA ASP A 172 13.00 7.27 2.81
C ASP A 172 11.77 8.00 3.42
N ASP A 173 11.86 9.32 3.63
CA ASP A 173 10.76 10.17 4.14
C ASP A 173 9.75 10.60 3.06
N ALA A 174 9.98 10.26 1.80
CA ALA A 174 9.09 10.66 0.70
C ALA A 174 7.76 9.92 0.72
N ALA A 175 7.71 8.73 1.29
CA ALA A 175 6.52 7.90 1.35
C ALA A 175 5.79 8.04 2.70
N SER A 176 4.47 7.97 2.65
CA SER A 176 3.61 7.93 3.83
C SER A 176 2.70 6.72 3.76
N MET A 177 2.35 6.16 4.90
CA MET A 177 1.38 5.07 4.99
C MET A 177 -0.01 5.61 5.29
N MET A 178 -0.99 5.20 4.51
CA MET A 178 -2.41 5.42 4.76
C MET A 178 -3.12 4.09 4.99
N LEU A 179 -3.96 4.02 5.99
CA LEU A 179 -4.95 2.96 6.13
C LEU A 179 -6.26 3.43 5.49
N TRP A 180 -6.76 2.66 4.52
CA TRP A 180 -8.04 2.89 3.88
C TRP A 180 -9.05 1.85 4.32
N LEU A 181 -10.17 2.29 4.89
CA LEU A 181 -11.28 1.44 5.27
C LEU A 181 -12.48 1.72 4.36
N PRO A 182 -12.77 0.85 3.39
CA PRO A 182 -13.94 1.03 2.52
C PRO A 182 -15.24 0.88 3.30
N THR A 183 -16.26 1.66 2.91
CA THR A 183 -17.61 1.58 3.48
C THR A 183 -18.57 0.89 2.50
N ALA A 184 -19.64 0.27 3.04
CA ALA A 184 -20.63 -0.44 2.23
C ALA A 184 -21.45 0.50 1.31
N ALA A 185 -21.52 1.79 1.64
CA ALA A 185 -22.24 2.80 0.86
C ALA A 185 -21.43 3.38 -0.32
N GLY A 186 -20.22 2.86 -0.54
CA GLY A 186 -19.23 3.46 -1.44
C GLY A 186 -18.40 4.53 -0.73
N GLY A 187 -17.16 4.78 -1.21
CA GLY A 187 -16.20 5.63 -0.50
C GLY A 187 -15.53 4.90 0.65
N GLY A 188 -15.10 5.62 1.67
CA GLY A 188 -14.38 5.04 2.81
C GLY A 188 -13.76 6.10 3.71
N LEU A 189 -12.99 5.65 4.69
CA LEU A 189 -12.21 6.50 5.60
C LEU A 189 -10.72 6.24 5.39
N GLY A 190 -9.98 7.27 5.00
CA GLY A 190 -8.51 7.25 4.93
C GLY A 190 -7.91 7.80 6.22
N VAL A 191 -6.91 7.09 6.78
CA VAL A 191 -6.15 7.61 7.92
C VAL A 191 -4.67 7.58 7.59
N VAL A 192 -4.06 8.76 7.53
CA VAL A 192 -2.62 8.95 7.34
C VAL A 192 -1.98 9.40 8.65
N HIS A 193 -0.68 9.19 8.80
CA HIS A 193 0.04 9.51 10.02
C HIS A 193 1.15 10.53 9.74
N ALA A 194 1.28 11.54 10.60
CA ALA A 194 2.38 12.50 10.53
C ALA A 194 3.69 11.88 11.02
N THR A 195 3.63 11.02 12.07
CA THR A 195 4.74 10.19 12.54
C THR A 195 4.29 8.74 12.64
N LEU A 196 5.18 7.77 12.40
CA LEU A 196 4.76 6.38 12.29
C LEU A 196 5.75 5.49 13.08
N HIS A 197 6.29 4.46 12.60
CA HIS A 197 7.04 3.35 13.22
C HIS A 197 8.23 3.77 14.11
N GLU A 198 7.98 4.58 15.12
CA GLU A 198 8.98 5.07 16.08
C GLU A 198 8.39 5.09 17.51
N SER A 199 9.24 5.27 18.52
CA SER A 199 8.75 5.38 19.90
C SER A 199 7.89 6.63 20.06
N LEU A 200 6.87 6.59 20.95
CA LEU A 200 6.03 7.75 21.18
C LEU A 200 6.86 8.99 21.59
N ARG A 201 7.93 8.81 22.36
CA ARG A 201 8.86 9.90 22.72
C ARG A 201 9.53 10.51 21.48
N THR A 202 9.96 9.68 20.53
CA THR A 202 10.56 10.14 19.28
C THR A 202 9.52 10.81 18.39
N ALA A 203 8.32 10.23 18.30
CA ALA A 203 7.21 10.77 17.54
C ALA A 203 6.85 12.20 17.99
N LEU A 204 6.74 12.41 19.30
CA LEU A 204 6.50 13.74 19.86
C LEU A 204 7.63 14.73 19.54
N ALA A 205 8.88 14.29 19.62
CA ALA A 205 10.04 15.15 19.33
C ALA A 205 10.16 15.51 17.84
N ARG A 206 9.65 14.65 16.94
CA ARG A 206 9.69 14.85 15.47
C ARG A 206 8.43 15.49 14.91
N LEU A 207 7.37 15.55 15.69
CA LEU A 207 6.11 16.16 15.26
C LEU A 207 6.35 17.65 14.92
N SER A 208 5.94 18.02 13.73
CA SER A 208 6.14 19.37 13.21
C SER A 208 4.99 19.78 12.29
N PRO A 209 4.74 21.08 12.07
CA PRO A 209 3.76 21.53 11.09
C PRO A 209 4.01 20.91 9.71
N ALA A 210 5.26 20.87 9.23
CA ALA A 210 5.62 20.31 7.94
C ALA A 210 5.28 18.82 7.78
N ALA A 211 5.43 18.01 8.84
CA ALA A 211 5.04 16.60 8.82
C ALA A 211 3.52 16.44 8.65
N ILE A 212 2.72 17.24 9.37
CA ILE A 212 1.25 17.25 9.27
C ILE A 212 0.80 17.73 7.90
N GLU A 213 1.39 18.81 7.39
CA GLU A 213 1.11 19.37 6.06
C GLU A 213 1.38 18.36 4.95
N SER A 214 2.55 17.72 4.98
CA SER A 214 2.94 16.70 4.01
C SER A 214 1.95 15.51 4.00
N ALA A 215 1.60 15.01 5.19
CA ALA A 215 0.60 13.94 5.34
C ALA A 215 -0.77 14.37 4.81
N GLY A 216 -1.22 15.58 5.14
CA GLY A 216 -2.50 16.14 4.72
C GLY A 216 -2.61 16.33 3.20
N VAL A 217 -1.56 16.85 2.56
CA VAL A 217 -1.52 17.03 1.09
C VAL A 217 -1.59 15.69 0.39
N ARG A 218 -0.81 14.69 0.81
CA ARG A 218 -0.82 13.34 0.22
C ARG A 218 -2.19 12.67 0.38
N LEU A 219 -2.79 12.78 1.56
CA LEU A 219 -4.13 12.27 1.83
C LEU A 219 -5.17 12.93 0.92
N ALA A 220 -5.14 14.27 0.81
CA ALA A 220 -6.05 15.03 -0.03
C ALA A 220 -5.95 14.62 -1.51
N SER A 221 -4.73 14.47 -2.02
CA SER A 221 -4.46 14.08 -3.42
C SER A 221 -5.07 12.71 -3.73
N LEU A 222 -4.76 11.69 -2.92
CA LEU A 222 -5.31 10.34 -3.16
C LEU A 222 -6.83 10.31 -3.00
N LEU A 223 -7.37 10.89 -1.92
CA LEU A 223 -8.82 10.88 -1.69
C LEU A 223 -9.58 11.63 -2.78
N THR A 224 -9.01 12.70 -3.35
CA THR A 224 -9.61 13.38 -4.51
C THR A 224 -9.72 12.42 -5.70
N ALA A 225 -8.66 11.67 -5.99
CA ALA A 225 -8.68 10.67 -7.07
C ALA A 225 -9.67 9.53 -6.80
N LEU A 226 -9.71 9.01 -5.56
CA LEU A 226 -10.60 7.91 -5.17
C LEU A 226 -12.09 8.31 -5.16
N LEU A 227 -12.39 9.53 -4.72
CA LEU A 227 -13.78 9.99 -4.52
C LEU A 227 -14.34 10.75 -5.73
N GLY A 228 -13.48 11.20 -6.64
CA GLY A 228 -13.87 12.08 -7.76
C GLY A 228 -14.34 13.47 -7.33
N ARG A 229 -14.06 13.88 -6.10
CA ARG A 229 -14.40 15.19 -5.51
C ARG A 229 -13.38 15.57 -4.42
N PRO A 230 -13.32 16.86 -4.04
CA PRO A 230 -12.52 17.28 -2.89
C PRO A 230 -12.94 16.54 -1.61
N PRO A 231 -12.00 15.95 -0.85
CA PRO A 231 -12.29 15.26 0.40
C PRO A 231 -12.44 16.25 1.57
N ARG A 232 -13.22 15.87 2.57
CA ARG A 232 -13.29 16.54 3.87
C ARG A 232 -12.27 15.89 4.80
N ILE A 233 -11.25 16.62 5.21
CA ILE A 233 -10.16 16.10 6.02
C ILE A 233 -10.24 16.68 7.43
N ALA A 234 -9.97 15.83 8.42
CA ALA A 234 -9.78 16.26 9.80
C ALA A 234 -8.33 16.05 10.24
N VAL A 235 -7.81 16.93 11.08
CA VAL A 235 -6.52 16.76 11.76
C VAL A 235 -6.81 16.51 13.23
N ALA A 236 -6.27 15.43 13.79
CA ALA A 236 -6.41 15.09 15.19
C ALA A 236 -5.63 16.08 16.06
N ALA A 237 -6.13 16.36 17.27
CA ALA A 237 -5.37 16.99 18.32
C ALA A 237 -4.39 15.99 18.95
N LEU A 238 -3.32 16.50 19.54
CA LEU A 238 -2.34 15.71 20.28
C LEU A 238 -2.80 15.46 21.71
N ASN A 239 -3.21 16.53 22.38
CA ASN A 239 -3.53 16.53 23.79
C ASN A 239 -5.02 16.24 24.06
N PRO A 240 -5.37 15.75 25.26
CA PRO A 240 -6.76 15.56 25.66
C PRO A 240 -7.60 16.82 25.42
N HIS A 241 -8.83 16.61 24.91
CA HIS A 241 -9.80 17.69 24.63
C HIS A 241 -9.27 18.81 23.72
N GLY A 242 -8.21 18.54 22.92
CA GLY A 242 -7.59 19.54 22.05
C GLY A 242 -6.79 20.59 22.83
N GLY A 243 -6.16 20.18 23.96
CA GLY A 243 -5.32 21.04 24.79
C GLY A 243 -6.08 21.99 25.72
N GLU A 244 -7.40 22.09 25.61
CA GLU A 244 -8.26 23.03 26.41
C GLU A 244 -7.66 24.44 26.55
N GLY A 245 -7.30 25.04 25.40
CA GLY A 245 -6.73 26.37 25.38
C GLY A 245 -5.33 26.50 26.03
N GLY A 246 -4.58 25.40 26.08
CA GLY A 246 -3.22 25.32 26.61
C GLY A 246 -3.14 24.76 28.03
N LEU A 247 -4.26 24.29 28.60
CA LEU A 247 -4.26 23.69 29.94
C LEU A 247 -3.49 22.37 29.98
N PHE A 248 -3.53 21.58 28.88
CA PHE A 248 -2.90 20.26 28.77
C PHE A 248 -1.71 20.23 27.80
N GLY A 249 -1.18 21.40 27.44
CA GLY A 249 -0.10 21.53 26.46
C GLY A 249 -0.42 22.59 25.42
N ASP A 250 0.57 23.02 24.68
CA ASP A 250 0.45 24.08 23.68
C ASP A 250 0.66 23.60 22.23
N GLU A 251 0.85 22.29 22.02
CA GLU A 251 1.15 21.69 20.70
C GLU A 251 0.02 21.94 19.69
N GLU A 252 -1.24 22.02 20.16
CA GLU A 252 -2.35 22.38 19.28
C GLU A 252 -2.17 23.75 18.68
N SER A 253 -1.75 24.73 19.49
CA SER A 253 -1.56 26.12 19.04
C SER A 253 -0.24 26.35 18.32
N THR A 254 0.81 25.63 18.70
CA THR A 254 2.18 25.84 18.18
C THR A 254 2.53 24.97 17.00
N ILE A 255 1.89 23.80 16.84
CA ILE A 255 2.20 22.82 15.81
C ILE A 255 0.98 22.52 14.93
N VAL A 256 -0.15 22.11 15.53
CA VAL A 256 -1.27 21.54 14.75
C VAL A 256 -2.08 22.61 14.04
N ALA A 257 -2.47 23.68 14.75
CA ALA A 257 -3.26 24.75 14.15
C ALA A 257 -2.52 25.51 13.03
N PRO A 258 -1.20 25.79 13.11
CA PRO A 258 -0.45 26.33 11.99
C PRO A 258 -0.48 25.43 10.74
N ALA A 259 -0.31 24.11 10.91
CA ALA A 259 -0.39 23.16 9.80
C ALA A 259 -1.79 23.12 9.17
N VAL A 260 -2.84 23.14 9.99
CA VAL A 260 -4.23 23.23 9.50
C VAL A 260 -4.46 24.50 8.69
N ALA A 261 -3.93 25.64 9.18
CA ALA A 261 -4.04 26.91 8.46
C ALA A 261 -3.33 26.88 7.10
N THR A 262 -2.12 26.26 7.03
CA THR A 262 -1.39 26.09 5.76
C THR A 262 -2.16 25.20 4.78
N LEU A 263 -2.70 24.08 5.25
CA LEU A 263 -3.51 23.17 4.41
C LEU A 263 -4.77 23.87 3.88
N ALA A 264 -5.45 24.64 4.72
CA ALA A 264 -6.63 25.42 4.33
C ALA A 264 -6.28 26.49 3.28
N ALA A 265 -5.16 27.21 3.48
CA ALA A 265 -4.66 28.20 2.53
C ALA A 265 -4.29 27.57 1.17
N ALA A 266 -3.87 26.28 1.15
CA ALA A 266 -3.65 25.51 -0.06
C ALA A 266 -4.95 25.01 -0.73
N GLY A 267 -6.12 25.37 -0.22
CA GLY A 267 -7.43 25.01 -0.78
C GLY A 267 -7.95 23.63 -0.38
N ILE A 268 -7.34 22.98 0.61
CA ILE A 268 -7.80 21.69 1.14
C ILE A 268 -8.93 21.95 2.15
N ALA A 269 -10.05 21.25 1.99
CA ALA A 269 -11.16 21.30 2.96
C ALA A 269 -10.76 20.52 4.23
N VAL A 270 -10.12 21.23 5.15
CA VAL A 270 -9.55 20.68 6.39
C VAL A 270 -10.15 21.33 7.63
N THR A 271 -10.36 20.54 8.68
CA THR A 271 -10.83 20.99 10.00
C THR A 271 -9.92 20.40 11.08
N GLY A 272 -9.51 21.19 12.04
CA GLY A 272 -8.65 20.75 13.16
C GLY A 272 -8.03 21.93 13.92
N PRO A 273 -7.30 21.65 15.00
CA PRO A 273 -7.21 20.34 15.69
C PRO A 273 -8.55 19.89 16.28
N LEU A 274 -8.86 18.61 16.18
CA LEU A 274 -10.08 18.02 16.78
C LEU A 274 -9.72 16.97 17.83
N PRO A 275 -10.38 16.92 19.00
CA PRO A 275 -10.13 15.93 20.04
C PRO A 275 -10.21 14.51 19.49
N ALA A 276 -9.14 13.71 19.66
CA ALA A 276 -9.00 12.40 19.04
C ALA A 276 -10.03 11.38 19.55
N ASP A 277 -10.44 11.50 20.80
CA ASP A 277 -11.44 10.63 21.47
C ASP A 277 -12.83 10.68 20.79
N THR A 278 -13.20 11.79 20.19
CA THR A 278 -14.49 11.97 19.52
C THR A 278 -14.36 12.00 18.00
N LEU A 279 -13.21 12.38 17.46
CA LEU A 279 -12.96 12.55 16.03
C LEU A 279 -13.24 11.28 15.23
N PHE A 280 -12.70 10.13 15.66
CA PHE A 280 -12.84 8.90 14.88
C PHE A 280 -14.26 8.35 14.87
N LEU A 281 -15.07 8.61 15.90
CA LEU A 281 -16.49 8.31 15.88
C LEU A 281 -17.22 9.16 14.82
N ARG A 282 -16.93 10.44 14.73
CA ARG A 282 -17.49 11.34 13.71
C ARG A 282 -17.06 10.92 12.30
N ALA A 283 -15.78 10.59 12.13
CA ALA A 283 -15.23 10.11 10.87
C ALA A 283 -15.86 8.78 10.43
N SER A 284 -16.06 7.82 11.35
CA SER A 284 -16.72 6.54 11.04
C SER A 284 -18.18 6.68 10.60
N ARG A 285 -18.83 7.80 10.96
CA ARG A 285 -20.20 8.16 10.54
C ARG A 285 -20.24 8.96 9.23
N GLY A 286 -19.09 9.16 8.58
CA GLY A 286 -18.99 9.82 7.29
C GLY A 286 -18.96 11.35 7.34
N GLU A 287 -18.67 11.95 8.49
CA GLU A 287 -18.47 13.40 8.58
C GLU A 287 -17.20 13.85 7.85
N PHE A 288 -16.14 13.02 7.92
CA PHE A 288 -14.88 13.20 7.23
C PHE A 288 -14.57 12.02 6.32
N ASP A 289 -13.89 12.30 5.22
CA ASP A 289 -13.40 11.30 4.27
C ASP A 289 -11.98 10.84 4.63
N GLY A 290 -11.24 11.70 5.37
CA GLY A 290 -9.89 11.41 5.81
C GLY A 290 -9.53 12.04 7.15
N VAL A 291 -8.58 11.40 7.85
CA VAL A 291 -8.02 11.89 9.12
C VAL A 291 -6.50 11.87 9.03
N VAL A 292 -5.88 12.98 9.42
CA VAL A 292 -4.45 13.06 9.72
C VAL A 292 -4.28 12.77 11.20
N ALA A 293 -3.73 11.61 11.53
CA ALA A 293 -3.30 11.24 12.88
C ALA A 293 -1.86 11.71 13.12
N LEU A 294 -1.54 12.07 14.33
CA LEU A 294 -0.24 12.64 14.68
C LEU A 294 0.82 11.56 14.98
N TYR A 295 0.39 10.39 15.49
CA TYR A 295 1.25 9.26 15.79
C TYR A 295 0.53 7.93 15.51
N HIS A 296 1.30 6.83 15.46
CA HIS A 296 0.85 5.52 15.04
C HIS A 296 -0.46 5.06 15.68
N ASP A 297 -0.51 4.93 17.00
CA ASP A 297 -1.66 4.32 17.68
C ASP A 297 -2.89 5.22 17.68
N GLN A 298 -2.72 6.54 17.53
CA GLN A 298 -3.84 7.47 17.40
C GLN A 298 -4.72 7.16 16.18
N GLY A 299 -4.12 6.72 15.08
CA GLY A 299 -4.85 6.35 13.85
C GLY A 299 -5.09 4.85 13.72
N HIS A 300 -4.11 4.01 14.08
CA HIS A 300 -4.19 2.56 13.90
C HIS A 300 -5.24 1.90 14.76
N ILE A 301 -5.32 2.28 16.05
CA ILE A 301 -6.28 1.68 16.99
C ILE A 301 -7.71 1.85 16.48
N PRO A 302 -8.21 3.08 16.19
CA PRO A 302 -9.58 3.26 15.74
C PRO A 302 -9.88 2.57 14.41
N ILE A 303 -8.97 2.63 13.42
CA ILE A 303 -9.21 1.96 12.13
C ILE A 303 -9.28 0.44 12.28
N LYS A 304 -8.41 -0.15 13.10
CA LYS A 304 -8.45 -1.60 13.34
C LYS A 304 -9.70 -2.03 14.11
N LEU A 305 -10.16 -1.24 15.05
CA LEU A 305 -11.43 -1.49 15.76
C LEU A 305 -12.64 -1.41 14.81
N LEU A 306 -12.62 -0.46 13.86
CA LEU A 306 -13.71 -0.30 12.89
C LEU A 306 -13.73 -1.40 11.83
N GLY A 307 -12.58 -1.95 11.45
CA GLY A 307 -12.54 -2.95 10.38
C GLY A 307 -11.17 -3.54 10.06
N MET A 308 -10.52 -4.18 11.02
CA MET A 308 -9.17 -4.74 10.87
C MET A 308 -8.99 -5.60 9.60
N HIS A 309 -9.97 -6.45 9.27
CA HIS A 309 -9.89 -7.37 8.13
C HIS A 309 -10.33 -6.74 6.79
N ARG A 310 -10.78 -5.50 6.81
CA ARG A 310 -11.22 -4.75 5.62
C ARG A 310 -10.30 -3.58 5.30
N ALA A 311 -9.55 -3.12 6.29
CA ALA A 311 -8.63 -2.01 6.10
C ALA A 311 -7.46 -2.42 5.19
N VAL A 312 -7.15 -1.57 4.22
CA VAL A 312 -6.05 -1.75 3.26
C VAL A 312 -4.96 -0.74 3.58
N ASN A 313 -3.71 -1.20 3.59
CA ASN A 313 -2.55 -0.32 3.68
C ASN A 313 -2.18 0.18 2.28
N ILE A 314 -2.10 1.49 2.10
CA ILE A 314 -1.73 2.15 0.85
C ILE A 314 -0.51 3.04 1.11
N THR A 315 0.54 2.87 0.31
CA THR A 315 1.71 3.75 0.33
C THR A 315 1.43 4.98 -0.54
N LEU A 316 1.59 6.16 0.04
CA LEU A 316 1.41 7.47 -0.59
C LEU A 316 2.76 8.14 -0.85
N GLY A 317 2.80 9.11 -1.81
CA GLY A 317 3.98 9.92 -2.07
C GLY A 317 4.96 9.31 -3.07
N LEU A 318 4.65 8.15 -3.62
CA LEU A 318 5.36 7.57 -4.76
C LEU A 318 4.69 8.02 -6.07
N PRO A 319 5.48 8.24 -7.17
CA PRO A 319 4.96 8.68 -8.47
C PRO A 319 4.13 7.62 -9.18
#